data_9b8ed61fbee8199151a56a2b5b975919
#
_entry.id   9b8ed61fbee8199151a56a2b5b975919
#
_cell.length_a   1.000
_cell.length_b   1.000
_cell.length_c   1.000
_cell.angle_alpha   90.00
_cell.angle_beta   90.00
_cell.angle_gamma   90.00
#
_symmetry.space_group_name_H-M   'P 1'
#
loop_
_entity.id
_entity.type
_entity.pdbx_description
1 polymer ?
#
loop_
_entity_poly.entity_id
_entity_poly.type
_entity_poly.pdbx_seq_one_letter_code
_entity_poly.pdbx_strand_id
1 'polypeptide(L)' 'MEYKVVLSPKKIVSKEFKVDFKGYNADEVDHFLDQVVKDYEAFAGLLNNSYDRIEQLERRLADQKAMIARLERE' A
#
# COMPACT_ATOMS: atom_id res chain seq x y z
N MET A 1 3.52 10.95 -6.21
CA MET A 1 3.36 9.65 -6.89
C MET A 1 2.10 8.97 -6.36
N GLU A 2 1.17 8.66 -7.26
CA GLU A 2 -0.06 7.98 -6.86
C GLU A 2 0.10 6.47 -6.99
N TYR A 3 -0.24 5.76 -5.95
CA TYR A 3 -0.31 4.30 -5.96
C TYR A 3 -1.77 3.90 -6.04
N LYS A 4 -2.11 3.14 -7.07
CA LYS A 4 -3.49 2.75 -7.31
C LYS A 4 -3.68 1.26 -7.05
N VAL A 5 -4.51 0.95 -6.07
CA VAL A 5 -4.90 -0.42 -5.75
C VAL A 5 -6.22 -0.71 -6.45
N VAL A 6 -6.25 -1.75 -7.27
CA VAL A 6 -7.42 -2.12 -8.09
C VAL A 6 -8.28 -3.18 -7.41
N LEU A 7 -7.66 -4.14 -6.75
CA LEU A 7 -8.34 -5.25 -6.11
C LEU A 7 -8.74 -4.93 -4.66
N SER A 8 -9.68 -5.68 -4.16
CA SER A 8 -10.10 -5.63 -2.76
C SER A 8 -10.30 -7.08 -2.28
N PRO A 9 -10.32 -7.34 -0.98
CA PRO A 9 -10.62 -8.68 -0.49
C PRO A 9 -11.92 -9.23 -1.06
N LYS A 10 -12.95 -8.40 -1.16
CA LYS A 10 -14.24 -8.78 -1.72
C LYS A 10 -14.12 -9.16 -3.19
N LYS A 11 -13.38 -8.38 -3.97
CA LYS A 11 -13.15 -8.66 -5.39
C LYS A 11 -12.37 -9.95 -5.60
N ILE A 12 -11.39 -10.20 -4.75
CA ILE A 12 -10.57 -11.41 -4.83
C ILE A 12 -11.42 -12.65 -4.54
N VAL A 13 -12.21 -12.61 -3.46
CA VAL A 13 -13.04 -13.75 -3.05
C VAL A 13 -14.13 -14.04 -4.08
N SER A 14 -14.68 -13.01 -4.72
CA SER A 14 -15.75 -13.15 -5.70
C SER A 14 -15.28 -13.35 -7.13
N LYS A 15 -13.96 -13.40 -7.36
CA LYS A 15 -13.42 -13.56 -8.72
C LYS A 15 -13.76 -14.92 -9.28
N GLU A 16 -14.39 -14.91 -10.45
CA GLU A 16 -14.70 -16.13 -11.21
C GLU A 16 -13.84 -16.17 -12.47
N PHE A 17 -13.36 -17.35 -12.80
CA PHE A 17 -12.59 -17.59 -14.02
C PHE A 17 -13.38 -18.44 -14.98
N LYS A 18 -13.21 -18.19 -16.28
CA LYS A 18 -13.77 -19.07 -17.30
C LYS A 18 -13.21 -20.47 -17.14
N VAL A 19 -14.07 -21.48 -17.28
CA VAL A 19 -13.68 -22.87 -17.26
C VAL A 19 -13.57 -23.36 -18.71
N ASP A 20 -12.37 -23.75 -19.10
CA ASP A 20 -12.09 -24.34 -20.40
C ASP A 20 -12.10 -25.86 -20.30
N PHE A 21 -11.91 -26.51 -21.42
CA PHE A 21 -11.91 -27.96 -21.50
C PHE A 21 -10.94 -28.63 -20.53
N LYS A 22 -9.79 -27.98 -20.24
CA LYS A 22 -8.75 -28.51 -19.36
C LYS A 22 -8.73 -27.84 -17.97
N GLY A 23 -9.78 -27.11 -17.61
CA GLY A 23 -9.86 -26.41 -16.36
C GLY A 23 -10.01 -24.91 -16.55
N TYR A 24 -9.51 -24.11 -15.60
CA TYR A 24 -9.61 -22.66 -15.73
C TYR A 24 -8.77 -22.13 -16.88
N ASN A 25 -9.23 -21.04 -17.49
CA ASN A 25 -8.50 -20.36 -18.54
C ASN A 25 -7.18 -19.79 -18.00
N ALA A 26 -6.05 -20.29 -18.48
CA ALA A 26 -4.74 -19.93 -17.98
C ALA A 26 -4.43 -18.44 -18.14
N ASP A 27 -4.84 -17.85 -19.27
CA ASP A 27 -4.60 -16.43 -19.53
C ASP A 27 -5.36 -15.54 -18.55
N GLU A 28 -6.59 -15.89 -18.22
CA GLU A 28 -7.39 -15.15 -17.23
C GLU A 28 -6.76 -15.22 -15.84
N VAL A 29 -6.29 -16.42 -15.46
CA VAL A 29 -5.64 -16.62 -14.16
C VAL A 29 -4.36 -15.80 -14.11
N ASP A 30 -3.54 -15.87 -15.16
CA ASP A 30 -2.28 -15.11 -15.22
C ASP A 30 -2.53 -13.61 -15.14
N HIS A 31 -3.50 -13.09 -15.86
CA HIS A 31 -3.87 -11.67 -15.81
C HIS A 31 -4.29 -11.24 -14.41
N PHE A 32 -5.06 -12.07 -13.73
CA PHE A 32 -5.50 -11.80 -12.38
C PHE A 32 -4.32 -11.80 -11.40
N LEU A 33 -3.42 -12.78 -11.53
CA LEU A 33 -2.22 -12.85 -10.68
C LEU A 33 -1.30 -11.66 -10.92
N ASP A 34 -1.17 -11.21 -12.18
CA ASP A 34 -0.40 -10.02 -12.50
C ASP A 34 -0.98 -8.79 -11.79
N GLN A 35 -2.30 -8.67 -11.75
CA GLN A 35 -2.94 -7.56 -11.03
C GLN A 35 -2.70 -7.66 -9.52
N VAL A 36 -2.71 -8.88 -8.98
CA VAL A 36 -2.38 -9.09 -7.56
C VAL A 36 -0.97 -8.61 -7.26
N VAL A 37 -0.01 -8.94 -8.11
CA VAL A 37 1.38 -8.48 -7.95
C VAL A 37 1.46 -6.95 -7.98
N LYS A 38 0.80 -6.33 -8.94
CA LYS A 38 0.77 -4.87 -9.05
C LYS A 38 0.16 -4.21 -7.82
N ASP A 39 -0.90 -4.81 -7.27
CA ASP A 39 -1.53 -4.28 -6.06
C ASP A 39 -0.61 -4.41 -4.85
N TYR A 40 0.12 -5.52 -4.71
CA TYR A 40 1.11 -5.67 -3.65
C TYR A 40 2.23 -4.65 -3.77
N GLU A 41 2.70 -4.39 -4.97
CA GLU A 41 3.71 -3.36 -5.22
C GLU A 41 3.20 -1.97 -4.83
N ALA A 42 1.94 -1.68 -5.16
CA ALA A 42 1.29 -0.42 -4.78
C ALA A 42 1.18 -0.29 -3.26
N PHE A 43 0.78 -1.36 -2.57
CA PHE A 43 0.71 -1.37 -1.12
C PHE A 43 2.08 -1.14 -0.48
N ALA A 44 3.12 -1.79 -1.00
CA ALA A 44 4.48 -1.61 -0.51
C ALA A 44 4.93 -0.16 -0.64
N GLY A 45 4.63 0.47 -1.79
CA GLY A 45 4.93 1.88 -2.00
C GLY A 45 4.18 2.79 -1.04
N LEU A 46 2.90 2.52 -0.82
CA LEU A 46 2.09 3.29 0.12
C LEU A 46 2.61 3.17 1.55
N LEU A 47 3.00 1.97 1.97
CA LEU A 47 3.57 1.75 3.29
C LEU A 47 4.88 2.50 3.46
N ASN A 48 5.77 2.43 2.48
CA ASN A 48 7.05 3.14 2.53
C ASN A 48 6.84 4.65 2.65
N ASN A 49 5.92 5.21 1.87
CA ASN A 49 5.58 6.63 1.94
C ASN A 49 5.01 7.00 3.30
N SER A 50 4.17 6.15 3.87
CA SER A 50 3.57 6.38 5.19
C SER A 50 4.62 6.35 6.29
N TYR A 51 5.56 5.42 6.25
CA TYR A 51 6.66 5.34 7.21
C TYR A 51 7.56 6.57 7.13
N ASP A 52 7.88 7.03 5.92
CA ASP A 52 8.68 8.24 5.74
C ASP A 52 7.98 9.46 6.33
N ARG A 53 6.67 9.57 6.11
CA ARG A 53 5.88 10.67 6.63
C ARG A 53 5.81 10.64 8.16
N ILE A 54 5.63 9.46 8.73
CA ILE A 54 5.62 9.31 10.19
C ILE A 54 6.97 9.73 10.77
N GLU A 55 8.06 9.33 10.16
CA GLU A 55 9.40 9.71 10.60
C GLU A 55 9.59 11.22 10.55
N GLN A 56 9.14 11.86 9.46
CA GLN A 56 9.21 13.32 9.34
C GLN A 56 8.40 14.02 10.43
N LEU A 57 7.20 13.51 10.71
CA LEU A 57 6.34 14.09 11.75
C LEU A 57 6.94 13.91 13.14
N GLU A 58 7.57 12.77 13.40
CA GLU A 58 8.24 12.53 14.68
C GLU A 58 9.42 13.47 14.88
N ARG A 59 10.22 13.71 13.83
CA ARG A 59 11.33 14.68 13.89
C ARG A 59 10.83 16.07 14.16
N ARG A 60 9.75 16.49 13.48
CA ARG A 60 9.17 17.81 13.68
C ARG A 60 8.64 17.98 15.10
N LEU A 61 8.00 16.94 15.63
CA LEU A 61 7.49 16.96 17.00
C LEU A 61 8.63 17.07 18.00
N ALA A 62 9.72 16.32 17.81
CA ALA A 62 10.89 16.41 18.67
C ALA A 62 11.51 17.80 18.65
N ASP A 63 11.61 18.41 17.47
CA ASP A 63 12.14 19.77 17.31
C ASP A 63 11.27 20.79 18.05
N GLN A 64 9.94 20.68 17.94
CA GLN A 64 9.02 21.57 18.63
C GLN A 64 9.11 21.43 20.14
N LYS A 65 9.22 20.19 20.65
CA LYS A 65 9.38 19.93 22.08
C LYS A 65 10.67 20.52 22.61
N ALA A 66 11.75 20.39 21.85
CA ALA A 66 13.04 20.97 22.23
C ALA A 66 12.98 22.49 22.29
N MET A 67 12.28 23.11 21.32
CA MET A 67 12.10 24.57 21.30
C MET A 67 11.27 25.06 22.49
N ILE A 68 10.20 24.37 22.81
CA ILE A 68 9.34 24.72 23.96
C ILE A 68 10.16 24.62 25.25
N ALA A 69 10.90 23.54 25.42
CA ALA A 69 11.74 23.36 26.61
C ALA A 69 12.78 24.47 26.74
N ARG A 70 13.35 24.94 25.63
CA ARG A 70 14.30 26.04 25.62
C ARG A 70 13.65 27.33 26.05
N LEU A 71 12.44 27.62 25.53
CA LEU A 71 11.68 28.85 25.89
C LEU A 71 11.28 28.86 27.37
N GLU A 72 10.93 27.71 27.92
CA GLU A 72 10.54 27.61 29.33
C GLU A 72 11.72 27.84 30.27
N ARG A 73 12.95 27.62 29.83
CA ARG A 73 14.16 27.87 30.64
C ARG A 73 14.56 29.33 30.69
N GLU A 74 14.11 30.10 29.75
CA GLU A 74 14.38 31.52 29.71
C GLU A 74 13.33 32.27 30.55
#